data_4464305b86455331a0cbd9b7b3ef8bf9
#
_entry.id   4464305b86455331a0cbd9b7b3ef8bf9
#
_cell.length_a   1.000
_cell.length_b   1.000
_cell.length_c   1.000
_cell.angle_alpha   90.00
_cell.angle_beta   90.00
_cell.angle_gamma   90.00
#
_symmetry.space_group_name_H-M   'P 1'
#
loop_
_entity.id
_entity.type
_entity.pdbx_description
1 polymer ?
#
loop_
_entity_poly.entity_id
_entity_poly.type
_entity_poly.pdbx_seq_one_letter_code
_entity_poly.pdbx_strand_id
1 'polypeptide(L)'
;MTDSHTSGRCGWCGTTDPLYIAYHDTEWGVPERDPRALWEKLVLDGFQAGLAWITILRKREGIRDAFDGFDPEIVARYDEADIQRLLGDVRIIRSRAKIKAAIRGAQIWLEMRDNGEDFSAWLWSFVGGEPIHTPFADYRQAPTQTEQSVAMAKALKKRGFNFCGPVIVYAFMQAVGMVNDHQTTCFRHAQVRAMAGHG
;
A
#
# COMPACT_ATOMS: atom_id res chain seq x y z
N MET A 1 22.35 12.55 29.44
CA MET A 1 22.32 11.78 28.19
C MET A 1 21.38 10.62 28.46
N THR A 2 20.13 10.80 28.15
CA THR A 2 19.11 9.77 28.37
C THR A 2 18.96 9.04 27.04
N ASP A 3 19.59 7.86 26.95
CA ASP A 3 19.27 6.88 25.90
C ASP A 3 17.77 6.53 26.05
N SER A 4 16.95 7.18 25.23
CA SER A 4 15.62 6.69 24.99
C SER A 4 15.76 5.39 24.21
N HIS A 5 15.73 4.28 24.91
CA HIS A 5 15.51 2.96 24.31
C HIS A 5 14.21 3.05 23.50
N THR A 6 14.35 3.39 22.22
CA THR A 6 13.31 3.15 21.25
C THR A 6 13.04 1.65 21.30
N SER A 7 11.87 1.29 21.72
CA SER A 7 11.35 -0.06 21.98
C SER A 7 11.45 -0.97 20.75
N GLY A 8 12.64 -1.32 20.24
CA GLY A 8 12.84 -2.30 19.16
C GLY A 8 11.94 -2.12 17.93
N ARG A 9 11.44 -0.92 17.63
CA ARG A 9 10.65 -0.56 16.45
C ARG A 9 11.47 0.24 15.45
N CYS A 10 10.99 0.29 14.21
CA CYS A 10 11.54 1.18 13.20
C CYS A 10 11.36 2.64 13.60
N GLY A 11 12.40 3.46 13.41
CA GLY A 11 12.37 4.86 13.83
C GLY A 11 11.33 5.74 13.13
N TRP A 12 10.84 5.32 11.96
CA TRP A 12 9.85 6.07 11.20
C TRP A 12 8.45 6.10 11.85
N CYS A 13 8.06 5.07 12.62
CA CYS A 13 6.72 5.01 13.23
C CYS A 13 6.58 5.91 14.47
N GLY A 14 7.71 6.43 14.99
CA GLY A 14 7.71 7.23 16.21
C GLY A 14 7.29 6.44 17.46
N THR A 15 7.02 7.16 18.54
CA THR A 15 6.71 6.55 19.85
C THR A 15 5.42 7.06 20.47
N THR A 16 4.71 7.98 19.83
CA THR A 16 3.61 8.74 20.44
C THR A 16 2.24 8.52 19.81
N ASP A 17 2.17 8.19 18.51
CA ASP A 17 0.89 7.98 17.83
C ASP A 17 0.50 6.49 17.90
N PRO A 18 -0.52 6.12 18.70
CA PRO A 18 -0.89 4.71 18.88
C PRO A 18 -1.38 4.04 17.60
N LEU A 19 -2.02 4.80 16.69
CA LEU A 19 -2.47 4.26 15.41
C LEU A 19 -1.30 3.93 14.49
N TYR A 20 -0.27 4.79 14.48
CA TYR A 20 0.91 4.58 13.67
C TYR A 20 1.77 3.42 14.19
N ILE A 21 1.85 3.32 15.53
CA ILE A 21 2.51 2.20 16.21
C ILE A 21 1.79 0.88 15.91
N ALA A 22 0.46 0.85 16.04
CA ALA A 22 -0.32 -0.34 15.74
C ALA A 22 -0.14 -0.78 14.27
N TYR A 23 -0.18 0.15 13.32
CA TYR A 23 0.07 -0.12 11.91
C TYR A 23 1.45 -0.74 11.68
N HIS A 24 2.50 -0.19 12.28
CA HIS A 24 3.84 -0.76 12.23
C HIS A 24 3.90 -2.17 12.82
N ASP A 25 3.27 -2.36 13.99
CA ASP A 25 3.40 -3.59 14.76
C ASP A 25 2.57 -4.76 14.19
N THR A 26 1.54 -4.49 13.39
CA THR A 26 0.58 -5.53 12.98
C THR A 26 0.39 -5.66 11.47
N GLU A 27 0.62 -4.59 10.70
CA GLU A 27 0.28 -4.56 9.28
C GLU A 27 1.49 -4.36 8.35
N TRP A 28 2.30 -3.32 8.59
CA TRP A 28 3.36 -2.94 7.68
C TRP A 28 4.42 -4.05 7.54
N GLY A 29 4.69 -4.44 6.30
CA GLY A 29 5.65 -5.48 5.96
C GLY A 29 5.11 -6.91 6.03
N VAL A 30 3.86 -7.11 6.46
CA VAL A 30 3.22 -8.43 6.45
C VAL A 30 2.87 -8.81 5.01
N PRO A 31 3.28 -10.01 4.51
CA PRO A 31 2.94 -10.45 3.16
C PRO A 31 1.42 -10.55 2.95
N GLU A 32 0.90 -9.70 2.06
CA GLU A 32 -0.50 -9.70 1.64
C GLU A 32 -0.63 -10.38 0.29
N ARG A 33 -1.56 -11.34 0.17
CA ARG A 33 -1.80 -12.11 -1.05
C ARG A 33 -3.23 -11.98 -1.57
N ASP A 34 -4.14 -11.43 -0.77
CA ASP A 34 -5.51 -11.20 -1.24
C ASP A 34 -5.54 -10.13 -2.34
N PRO A 35 -6.05 -10.44 -3.53
CA PRO A 35 -6.00 -9.51 -4.67
C PRO A 35 -6.82 -8.25 -4.46
N ARG A 36 -7.90 -8.29 -3.66
CA ARG A 36 -8.72 -7.13 -3.34
C ARG A 36 -8.02 -6.24 -2.31
N ALA A 37 -7.41 -6.84 -1.26
CA ALA A 37 -6.63 -6.10 -0.27
C ALA A 37 -5.42 -5.41 -0.91
N LEU A 38 -4.75 -6.06 -1.85
CA LEU A 38 -3.67 -5.46 -2.64
C LEU A 38 -4.15 -4.28 -3.48
N TRP A 39 -5.31 -4.39 -4.15
CA TRP A 39 -5.88 -3.28 -4.89
C TRP A 39 -6.29 -2.13 -3.97
N GLU A 40 -6.99 -2.39 -2.86
CA GLU A 40 -7.32 -1.39 -1.84
C GLU A 40 -6.05 -0.65 -1.40
N LYS A 41 -4.99 -1.38 -1.04
CA LYS A 41 -3.76 -0.77 -0.57
C LYS A 41 -3.09 0.09 -1.64
N LEU A 42 -3.08 -0.36 -2.90
CA LEU A 42 -2.55 0.42 -4.02
C LEU A 42 -3.31 1.73 -4.21
N VAL A 43 -4.65 1.72 -4.06
CA VAL A 43 -5.48 2.93 -4.13
C VAL A 43 -5.18 3.86 -2.96
N LEU A 44 -5.05 3.33 -1.73
CA LEU A 44 -4.73 4.13 -0.53
C LEU A 44 -3.35 4.80 -0.66
N ASP A 45 -2.35 4.10 -1.18
CA ASP A 45 -1.02 4.69 -1.46
C ASP A 45 -1.09 5.76 -2.57
N GLY A 46 -1.93 5.55 -3.57
CA GLY A 46 -2.22 6.58 -4.57
C GLY A 46 -2.89 7.82 -3.96
N PHE A 47 -3.81 7.64 -3.00
CA PHE A 47 -4.39 8.75 -2.24
C PHE A 47 -3.36 9.47 -1.38
N GLN A 48 -2.33 8.77 -0.90
CA GLN A 48 -1.24 9.34 -0.11
C GLN A 48 -0.36 10.28 -0.93
N ALA A 49 -0.27 10.15 -2.25
CA ALA A 49 0.61 10.98 -3.08
C ALA A 49 0.51 12.48 -2.73
N GLY A 50 1.63 13.07 -2.25
CA GLY A 50 1.70 14.45 -1.77
C GLY A 50 1.27 14.67 -0.31
N LEU A 51 0.98 13.60 0.44
CA LEU A 51 0.54 13.65 1.85
C LEU A 51 1.38 12.72 2.72
N ALA A 52 1.33 12.89 4.05
CA ALA A 52 1.90 11.95 4.99
C ALA A 52 0.98 10.71 5.12
N TRP A 53 1.58 9.51 5.25
CA TRP A 53 0.83 8.25 5.37
C TRP A 53 -0.16 8.26 6.56
N ILE A 54 0.22 8.83 7.69
CA ILE A 54 -0.67 8.94 8.86
C ILE A 54 -1.99 9.65 8.55
N THR A 55 -2.00 10.57 7.59
CA THR A 55 -3.23 11.25 7.13
C THR A 55 -4.19 10.26 6.47
N ILE A 56 -3.67 9.36 5.64
CA ILE A 56 -4.46 8.31 5.00
C ILE A 56 -4.90 7.27 6.03
N LEU A 57 -3.99 6.86 6.90
CA LEU A 57 -4.27 5.87 7.94
C LEU A 57 -5.44 6.29 8.85
N ARG A 58 -5.48 7.57 9.24
CA ARG A 58 -6.59 8.13 10.02
C ARG A 58 -7.91 8.22 9.26
N LYS A 59 -7.86 8.29 7.94
CA LYS A 59 -9.04 8.36 7.07
C LYS A 59 -9.44 7.01 6.48
N ARG A 60 -8.64 5.95 6.72
CA ARG A 60 -8.77 4.66 6.05
C ARG A 60 -10.18 4.08 6.13
N GLU A 61 -10.77 4.04 7.31
CA GLU A 61 -12.12 3.51 7.49
C GLU A 61 -13.17 4.36 6.76
N GLY A 62 -13.05 5.69 6.84
CA GLY A 62 -13.93 6.59 6.08
C GLY A 62 -13.77 6.45 4.56
N ILE A 63 -12.55 6.16 4.08
CA ILE A 63 -12.31 5.88 2.67
C ILE A 63 -12.92 4.52 2.29
N ARG A 64 -12.78 3.49 3.12
CA ARG A 64 -13.41 2.17 2.91
C ARG A 64 -14.92 2.28 2.80
N ASP A 65 -15.56 2.97 3.75
CA ASP A 65 -17.02 3.19 3.73
C ASP A 65 -17.44 3.93 2.46
N ALA A 66 -16.74 5.02 2.11
CA ALA A 66 -17.08 5.86 0.98
C ALA A 66 -16.94 5.14 -0.38
N PHE A 67 -16.03 4.15 -0.46
CA PHE A 67 -15.77 3.31 -1.62
C PHE A 67 -16.42 1.92 -1.52
N ASP A 68 -17.54 1.78 -0.78
CA ASP A 68 -18.30 0.53 -0.64
C ASP A 68 -17.41 -0.67 -0.28
N GLY A 69 -16.52 -0.47 0.70
CA GLY A 69 -15.58 -1.47 1.19
C GLY A 69 -14.56 -1.92 0.14
N PHE A 70 -14.28 -1.10 -0.87
CA PHE A 70 -13.43 -1.46 -2.01
C PHE A 70 -13.92 -2.72 -2.74
N ASP A 71 -15.24 -2.83 -2.95
CA ASP A 71 -15.76 -3.85 -3.85
C ASP A 71 -15.54 -3.41 -5.30
N PRO A 72 -14.67 -4.11 -6.07
CA PRO A 72 -14.35 -3.69 -7.42
C PRO A 72 -15.55 -3.74 -8.37
N GLU A 73 -16.53 -4.64 -8.14
CA GLU A 73 -17.75 -4.73 -8.90
C GLU A 73 -18.64 -3.49 -8.72
N ILE A 74 -18.62 -2.89 -7.54
CA ILE A 74 -19.39 -1.68 -7.24
C ILE A 74 -18.60 -0.45 -7.73
N VAL A 75 -17.34 -0.32 -7.34
CA VAL A 75 -16.52 0.87 -7.64
C VAL A 75 -16.31 1.06 -9.15
N ALA A 76 -16.16 -0.03 -9.91
CA ALA A 76 -16.01 0.06 -11.37
C ALA A 76 -17.20 0.70 -12.09
N ARG A 77 -18.39 0.68 -11.47
CA ARG A 77 -19.64 1.24 -12.01
C ARG A 77 -19.95 2.66 -11.55
N TYR A 78 -19.10 3.23 -10.69
CA TYR A 78 -19.32 4.61 -10.24
C TYR A 78 -19.39 5.58 -11.40
N ASP A 79 -20.43 6.41 -11.39
CA ASP A 79 -20.71 7.45 -12.37
C ASP A 79 -20.36 8.87 -11.85
N GLU A 80 -20.81 9.88 -12.56
CA GLU A 80 -20.55 11.27 -12.16
C GLU A 80 -21.25 11.64 -10.85
N ALA A 81 -22.42 11.05 -10.54
CA ALA A 81 -23.12 11.27 -9.28
C ALA A 81 -22.31 10.73 -8.09
N ASP A 82 -21.71 9.54 -8.24
CA ASP A 82 -20.80 8.97 -7.24
C ASP A 82 -19.56 9.83 -7.05
N ILE A 83 -18.97 10.32 -8.14
CA ILE A 83 -17.83 11.23 -8.06
C ILE A 83 -18.19 12.49 -7.28
N GLN A 84 -19.38 13.08 -7.51
CA GLN A 84 -19.85 14.25 -6.76
C GLN A 84 -20.10 13.92 -5.28
N ARG A 85 -20.69 12.77 -4.97
CA ARG A 85 -20.86 12.24 -3.61
C ARG A 85 -19.50 12.16 -2.88
N LEU A 86 -18.52 11.55 -3.52
CA LEU A 86 -17.18 11.39 -2.99
C LEU A 86 -16.44 12.74 -2.81
N LEU A 87 -16.62 13.68 -3.73
CA LEU A 87 -16.04 15.03 -3.60
C LEU A 87 -16.67 15.83 -2.43
N GLY A 88 -17.89 15.51 -2.04
CA GLY A 88 -18.56 16.09 -0.87
C GLY A 88 -18.15 15.45 0.46
N ASP A 89 -17.56 14.25 0.45
CA ASP A 89 -17.26 13.50 1.68
C ASP A 89 -15.95 13.98 2.34
N VAL A 90 -16.07 14.59 3.51
CA VAL A 90 -14.91 15.10 4.29
C VAL A 90 -14.04 13.99 4.87
N ARG A 91 -14.53 12.75 4.93
CA ARG A 91 -13.80 11.60 5.46
C ARG A 91 -12.70 11.13 4.53
N ILE A 92 -12.75 11.47 3.23
CA ILE A 92 -11.77 11.06 2.23
C ILE A 92 -10.83 12.20 1.78
N ILE A 93 -9.89 11.88 0.91
CA ILE A 93 -9.10 12.88 0.17
C ILE A 93 -9.90 13.30 -1.07
N ARG A 94 -10.49 14.50 -1.02
CA ARG A 94 -11.38 15.04 -2.05
C ARG A 94 -10.64 15.51 -3.30
N SER A 95 -10.19 14.56 -4.10
CA SER A 95 -9.50 14.80 -5.37
C SER A 95 -10.18 14.04 -6.50
N ARG A 96 -10.80 14.76 -7.43
CA ARG A 96 -11.46 14.16 -8.61
C ARG A 96 -10.53 13.23 -9.39
N ALA A 97 -9.26 13.63 -9.55
CA ALA A 97 -8.29 12.83 -10.28
C ALA A 97 -8.00 11.50 -9.58
N LYS A 98 -7.86 11.51 -8.25
CA LYS A 98 -7.61 10.30 -7.45
C LYS A 98 -8.85 9.40 -7.39
N ILE A 99 -10.06 9.98 -7.28
CA ILE A 99 -11.32 9.24 -7.34
C ILE A 99 -11.46 8.53 -8.69
N LYS A 100 -11.27 9.24 -9.80
CA LYS A 100 -11.29 8.64 -11.14
C LYS A 100 -10.23 7.56 -11.33
N ALA A 101 -9.05 7.74 -10.74
CA ALA A 101 -7.99 6.72 -10.78
C ALA A 101 -8.39 5.44 -10.02
N ALA A 102 -9.08 5.55 -8.88
CA ALA A 102 -9.61 4.41 -8.15
C ALA A 102 -10.68 3.67 -8.97
N ILE A 103 -11.62 4.40 -9.59
CA ILE A 103 -12.65 3.81 -10.47
C ILE A 103 -11.99 3.07 -11.65
N ARG A 104 -11.02 3.71 -12.33
CA ARG A 104 -10.30 3.05 -13.43
C ARG A 104 -9.51 1.84 -12.95
N GLY A 105 -8.92 1.90 -11.76
CA GLY A 105 -8.23 0.77 -11.12
C GLY A 105 -9.15 -0.43 -10.89
N ALA A 106 -10.39 -0.20 -10.43
CA ALA A 106 -11.40 -1.25 -10.28
C ALA A 106 -11.75 -1.90 -11.63
N GLN A 107 -11.96 -1.09 -12.67
CA GLN A 107 -12.23 -1.59 -14.03
C GLN A 107 -11.10 -2.47 -14.55
N ILE A 108 -9.83 -2.03 -14.39
CA ILE A 108 -8.65 -2.80 -14.81
C ILE A 108 -8.56 -4.11 -14.02
N TRP A 109 -8.83 -4.06 -12.71
CA TRP A 109 -8.82 -5.25 -11.87
C TRP A 109 -9.83 -6.29 -12.37
N LEU A 110 -11.06 -5.86 -12.72
CA LEU A 110 -12.09 -6.72 -13.31
C LEU A 110 -11.69 -7.23 -14.69
N GLU A 111 -11.15 -6.35 -15.56
CA GLU A 111 -10.62 -6.74 -16.88
C GLU A 111 -9.57 -7.86 -16.77
N MET A 112 -8.66 -7.77 -15.78
CA MET A 112 -7.65 -8.80 -15.53
C MET A 112 -8.29 -10.11 -15.09
N ARG A 113 -9.18 -10.07 -14.09
CA ARG A 113 -9.91 -11.24 -13.61
C ARG A 113 -10.68 -11.94 -14.73
N ASP A 114 -11.41 -11.19 -15.54
CA ASP A 114 -12.25 -11.72 -16.62
C ASP A 114 -11.42 -12.32 -17.76
N ASN A 115 -10.16 -11.89 -17.89
CA ASN A 115 -9.16 -12.49 -18.78
C ASN A 115 -8.41 -13.67 -18.16
N GLY A 116 -8.77 -14.08 -16.94
CA GLY A 116 -8.11 -15.19 -16.24
C GLY A 116 -6.75 -14.84 -15.63
N GLU A 117 -6.42 -13.53 -15.50
CA GLU A 117 -5.21 -13.07 -14.85
C GLU A 117 -5.45 -12.92 -13.34
N ASP A 118 -4.53 -13.42 -12.51
CA ASP A 118 -4.54 -13.19 -11.09
C ASP A 118 -3.75 -11.92 -10.75
N PHE A 119 -4.45 -10.90 -10.22
CA PHE A 119 -3.85 -9.62 -9.86
C PHE A 119 -2.76 -9.75 -8.80
N SER A 120 -2.94 -10.63 -7.81
CA SER A 120 -1.95 -10.88 -6.77
C SER A 120 -0.70 -11.53 -7.35
N ALA A 121 -0.86 -12.64 -8.07
CA ALA A 121 0.25 -13.35 -8.71
C ALA A 121 1.02 -12.43 -9.66
N TRP A 122 0.30 -11.58 -10.42
CA TRP A 122 0.93 -10.62 -11.32
C TRP A 122 1.77 -9.57 -10.55
N LEU A 123 1.26 -8.99 -9.47
CA LEU A 123 2.02 -8.05 -8.66
C LEU A 123 3.23 -8.72 -7.99
N TRP A 124 3.04 -9.91 -7.41
CA TRP A 124 4.12 -10.63 -6.76
C TRP A 124 5.21 -11.11 -7.71
N SER A 125 4.92 -11.26 -9.01
CA SER A 125 5.92 -11.63 -10.02
C SER A 125 7.09 -10.64 -10.13
N PHE A 126 6.89 -9.36 -9.77
CA PHE A 126 7.94 -8.34 -9.79
C PHE A 126 9.02 -8.54 -8.71
N VAL A 127 8.75 -9.37 -7.71
CA VAL A 127 9.71 -9.77 -6.67
C VAL A 127 10.00 -11.28 -6.71
N GLY A 128 9.68 -11.96 -7.81
CA GLY A 128 9.91 -13.40 -7.97
C GLY A 128 8.98 -14.29 -7.14
N GLY A 129 7.86 -13.75 -6.68
CA GLY A 129 6.85 -14.46 -5.88
C GLY A 129 7.11 -14.44 -4.37
N GLU A 130 8.30 -14.06 -3.93
CA GLU A 130 8.74 -14.10 -2.53
C GLU A 130 9.19 -12.73 -2.02
N PRO A 131 9.05 -12.45 -0.70
CA PRO A 131 9.53 -11.21 -0.10
C PRO A 131 11.03 -11.01 -0.26
N ILE A 132 11.43 -9.80 -0.63
CA ILE A 132 12.84 -9.37 -0.60
C ILE A 132 13.16 -8.89 0.83
N HIS A 133 14.22 -9.42 1.44
CA HIS A 133 14.65 -9.02 2.77
C HIS A 133 15.88 -8.12 2.68
N THR A 134 15.78 -6.91 3.22
CA THR A 134 16.85 -5.93 3.21
C THR A 134 17.46 -5.77 4.62
N PRO A 135 18.81 -5.74 4.76
CA PRO A 135 19.46 -5.70 6.06
C PRO A 135 19.73 -4.26 6.52
N PHE A 136 18.76 -3.36 6.51
CA PHE A 136 18.96 -1.99 6.95
C PHE A 136 19.03 -1.88 8.47
N ALA A 137 20.09 -1.26 8.99
CA ALA A 137 20.21 -0.92 10.39
C ALA A 137 19.41 0.35 10.75
N ASP A 138 19.22 1.25 9.80
CA ASP A 138 18.49 2.51 9.94
C ASP A 138 17.52 2.65 8.75
N TYR A 139 16.24 2.96 9.02
CA TYR A 139 15.21 3.15 7.99
C TYR A 139 15.58 4.21 6.95
N ARG A 140 16.45 5.18 7.30
CA ARG A 140 16.93 6.22 6.38
C ARG A 140 17.86 5.68 5.30
N GLN A 141 18.33 4.43 5.43
CA GLN A 141 19.14 3.75 4.42
C GLN A 141 18.25 3.13 3.32
N ALA A 142 16.95 2.95 3.58
CA ALA A 142 16.03 2.46 2.57
C ALA A 142 15.97 3.44 1.40
N PRO A 143 16.07 2.95 0.14
CA PRO A 143 15.95 3.81 -1.03
C PRO A 143 14.51 4.32 -1.17
N THR A 144 14.32 5.38 -1.95
CA THR A 144 12.98 5.88 -2.27
C THR A 144 12.30 5.06 -3.37
N GLN A 145 13.07 4.29 -4.14
CA GLN A 145 12.61 3.39 -5.20
C GLN A 145 13.67 2.34 -5.50
N THR A 146 13.26 1.22 -6.11
CA THR A 146 14.14 0.13 -6.56
C THR A 146 13.88 -0.19 -8.03
N GLU A 147 14.70 -1.05 -8.63
CA GLU A 147 14.46 -1.53 -10.00
C GLU A 147 13.10 -2.24 -10.10
N GLN A 148 12.71 -3.02 -9.09
CA GLN A 148 11.43 -3.72 -9.02
C GLN A 148 10.26 -2.73 -8.96
N SER A 149 10.35 -1.68 -8.11
CA SER A 149 9.29 -0.67 -8.02
C SER A 149 9.16 0.15 -9.31
N VAL A 150 10.27 0.44 -9.99
CA VAL A 150 10.27 1.10 -11.29
C VAL A 150 9.61 0.23 -12.35
N ALA A 151 9.96 -1.06 -12.40
CA ALA A 151 9.38 -2.02 -13.34
C ALA A 151 7.87 -2.19 -13.11
N MET A 152 7.46 -2.39 -11.85
CA MET A 152 6.04 -2.51 -11.47
C MET A 152 5.26 -1.23 -11.78
N ALA A 153 5.80 -0.06 -11.44
CA ALA A 153 5.16 1.23 -11.74
C ALA A 153 4.94 1.43 -13.26
N LYS A 154 5.93 1.07 -14.07
CA LYS A 154 5.83 1.11 -15.54
C LYS A 154 4.75 0.16 -16.05
N ALA A 155 4.67 -1.05 -15.50
CA ALA A 155 3.67 -2.04 -15.89
C ALA A 155 2.26 -1.63 -15.45
N LEU A 156 2.09 -1.12 -14.23
CA LEU A 156 0.83 -0.55 -13.74
C LEU A 156 0.35 0.59 -14.63
N LYS A 157 1.23 1.53 -14.95
CA LYS A 157 0.91 2.65 -15.85
C LYS A 157 0.52 2.18 -17.24
N LYS A 158 1.20 1.16 -17.80
CA LYS A 158 0.88 0.58 -19.11
C LYS A 158 -0.54 -0.04 -19.13
N ARG A 159 -1.01 -0.57 -18.00
CA ARG A 159 -2.39 -1.08 -17.84
C ARG A 159 -3.42 0.03 -17.63
N GLY A 160 -2.98 1.25 -17.36
CA GLY A 160 -3.88 2.42 -17.17
C GLY A 160 -4.08 2.82 -15.71
N PHE A 161 -3.38 2.20 -14.74
CA PHE A 161 -3.36 2.69 -13.37
C PHE A 161 -2.69 4.06 -13.28
N ASN A 162 -3.17 4.89 -12.37
CA ASN A 162 -2.64 6.22 -12.10
C ASN A 162 -2.25 6.37 -10.62
N PHE A 163 -1.48 7.40 -10.30
CA PHE A 163 -0.92 7.64 -8.96
C PHE A 163 -0.10 6.47 -8.41
N CYS A 164 0.55 5.74 -9.30
CA CYS A 164 1.41 4.59 -9.02
C CYS A 164 2.83 4.82 -9.57
N GLY A 165 3.43 6.00 -9.28
CA GLY A 165 4.82 6.27 -9.60
C GLY A 165 5.78 5.39 -8.78
N PRO A 166 7.07 5.26 -9.18
CA PRO A 166 8.01 4.32 -8.56
C PRO A 166 8.15 4.46 -7.05
N VAL A 167 8.10 5.70 -6.53
CA VAL A 167 8.19 5.98 -5.08
C VAL A 167 6.94 5.50 -4.35
N ILE A 168 5.75 5.74 -4.91
CA ILE A 168 4.47 5.24 -4.35
C ILE A 168 4.42 3.72 -4.40
N VAL A 169 4.84 3.14 -5.51
CA VAL A 169 4.89 1.67 -5.67
C VAL A 169 5.90 1.05 -4.71
N TYR A 170 7.03 1.69 -4.43
CA TYR A 170 7.96 1.18 -3.44
C TYR A 170 7.35 1.20 -2.03
N ALA A 171 6.68 2.29 -1.65
CA ALA A 171 5.96 2.36 -0.37
C ALA A 171 4.85 1.29 -0.28
N PHE A 172 4.13 1.04 -1.38
CA PHE A 172 3.19 -0.07 -1.49
C PHE A 172 3.87 -1.42 -1.27
N MET A 173 4.99 -1.71 -1.95
CA MET A 173 5.75 -2.96 -1.82
C MET A 173 6.21 -3.20 -0.37
N GLN A 174 6.69 -2.14 0.31
CA GLN A 174 7.05 -2.20 1.73
C GLN A 174 5.82 -2.54 2.59
N ALA A 175 4.70 -1.87 2.35
CA ALA A 175 3.51 -2.02 3.17
C ALA A 175 2.85 -3.40 3.05
N VAL A 176 2.83 -3.99 1.84
CA VAL A 176 2.23 -5.32 1.58
C VAL A 176 3.23 -6.47 1.71
N GLY A 177 4.41 -6.21 2.26
CA GLY A 177 5.40 -7.25 2.57
C GLY A 177 6.12 -7.85 1.38
N MET A 178 6.05 -7.24 0.18
CA MET A 178 6.90 -7.60 -0.95
C MET A 178 8.39 -7.28 -0.68
N VAL A 179 8.62 -6.32 0.22
CA VAL A 179 9.95 -5.95 0.70
C VAL A 179 9.88 -5.84 2.23
N ASN A 180 10.76 -6.56 2.93
CA ASN A 180 10.90 -6.43 4.37
C ASN A 180 11.99 -5.39 4.68
N ASP A 181 11.56 -4.15 4.83
CA ASP A 181 12.41 -3.01 5.17
C ASP A 181 12.34 -2.63 6.66
N HIS A 182 11.83 -3.51 7.51
CA HIS A 182 12.01 -3.33 8.95
C HIS A 182 13.49 -3.26 9.27
N GLN A 183 13.89 -2.32 10.15
CA GLN A 183 15.27 -2.25 10.62
C GLN A 183 15.69 -3.59 11.26
N THR A 184 16.92 -4.00 11.08
CA THR A 184 17.44 -5.27 11.64
C THR A 184 17.33 -5.36 13.16
N THR A 185 17.29 -4.21 13.84
CA THR A 185 17.05 -4.08 15.29
C THR A 185 15.56 -4.07 15.67
N CYS A 186 14.66 -4.02 14.69
CA CYS A 186 13.22 -4.04 14.92
C CYS A 186 12.72 -5.48 15.17
N PHE A 187 11.91 -5.66 16.21
CA PHE A 187 11.34 -6.99 16.52
C PHE A 187 10.52 -7.58 15.35
N ARG A 188 9.92 -6.73 14.52
CA ARG A 188 9.14 -7.17 13.36
C ARG A 188 10.01 -7.75 12.24
N HIS A 189 11.29 -7.35 12.11
CA HIS A 189 12.15 -7.83 11.04
C HIS A 189 12.24 -9.35 10.98
N ALA A 190 12.52 -9.99 12.12
CA ALA A 190 12.59 -11.45 12.21
C ALA A 190 11.21 -12.12 12.08
N GLN A 191 10.16 -11.52 12.64
CA GLN A 191 8.80 -12.04 12.56
C GLN A 191 8.28 -12.06 11.12
N VAL A 192 8.41 -10.96 10.39
CA VAL A 192 8.01 -10.87 8.98
C VAL A 192 8.82 -11.83 8.11
N ARG A 193 10.12 -11.95 8.38
CA ARG A 193 10.97 -12.92 7.68
C ARG A 193 10.50 -14.36 7.87
N ALA A 194 10.05 -14.71 9.07
CA ALA A 194 9.52 -16.05 9.34
C ALA A 194 8.18 -16.33 8.61
N MET A 195 7.37 -15.30 8.36
CA MET A 195 6.10 -15.45 7.63
C MET A 195 6.31 -15.80 6.15
N ALA A 196 7.40 -15.37 5.54
CA ALA A 196 7.72 -15.64 4.13
C ALA A 196 7.97 -17.13 3.82
N GLY A 197 8.31 -17.97 4.80
CA GLY A 197 8.62 -19.39 4.61
C GLY A 197 7.41 -20.35 4.74
N HIS A 198 6.18 -19.84 4.83
CA HIS A 198 4.99 -20.65 5.12
C HIS A 198 3.86 -20.44 4.08
N GLY A 199 4.18 -19.93 2.88
CA GLY A 199 3.24 -19.74 1.79
C GLY A 199 3.40 -20.77 0.67
#